data_98a65fce40d62efc7746869e6c25879c
#
_entry.id   98a65fce40d62efc7746869e6c25879c
#
_cell.length_a   1.000
_cell.length_b   1.000
_cell.length_c   1.000
_cell.angle_alpha   90.00
_cell.angle_beta   90.00
_cell.angle_gamma   90.00
#
_symmetry.space_group_name_H-M   'P 1'
#
loop_
_entity.id
_entity.type
_entity.pdbx_description
1 polymer ?
#
loop_
_entity_poly.entity_id
_entity_poly.type
_entity_poly.pdbx_seq_one_letter_code
_entity_poly.pdbx_strand_id
1 'polypeptide(L)'
;MKKLYLLAPLALSLVGCAATELSAQAQRVVILKELPTQYQCAYKGEIAGAQGNWLTGYWTSNKNLALGARNDLRNEAAKLGANVVVISETLSGTDDSNELKNVTHIGRAYVCRK
;
A
#
# COMPACT_ATOMS: atom_id res chain seq x y z
N MET A 1 17.50 41.31 13.40
CA MET A 1 17.36 40.84 13.37
C MET A 1 16.73 39.89 13.44
N LYS A 2 16.32 39.64 13.32
CA LYS A 2 15.92 38.97 13.42
C LYS A 2 15.50 37.88 13.49
N LYS A 3 15.14 37.32 13.44
CA LYS A 3 14.94 36.33 13.60
C LYS A 3 13.93 35.57 13.76
N LEU A 4 13.29 35.12 13.42
CA LEU A 4 12.29 34.60 13.64
C LEU A 4 12.00 33.42 13.10
N TYR A 5 11.90 33.17 12.63
CA TYR A 5 11.81 32.20 12.03
C TYR A 5 11.40 31.01 12.61
N LEU A 6 11.65 30.67 13.17
CA LEU A 6 11.41 29.62 13.81
C LEU A 6 10.16 29.09 13.69
N LEU A 7 9.53 29.21 13.52
CA LEU A 7 8.34 28.82 13.60
C LEU A 7 8.00 27.75 12.87
N ALA A 8 7.76 27.39 12.75
CA ALA A 8 7.46 26.54 12.04
C ALA A 8 6.96 25.33 12.04
N PRO A 9 7.08 24.78 11.84
CA PRO A 9 6.95 23.55 11.62
C PRO A 9 6.28 22.57 12.28
N LEU A 10 5.72 22.44 12.79
CA LEU A 10 5.23 21.50 13.47
C LEU A 10 4.09 20.98 12.91
N ALA A 11 3.52 21.32 12.35
CA ALA A 11 2.40 20.87 11.85
C ALA A 11 2.38 19.54 11.38
N LEU A 12 3.05 18.91 11.15
CA LEU A 12 3.08 17.73 10.59
C LEU A 12 2.68 16.61 11.29
N SER A 13 2.63 16.49 12.17
CA SER A 13 2.40 15.34 12.90
C SER A 13 1.09 14.74 12.79
N LEU A 14 0.30 14.88 11.95
CA LEU A 14 -0.89 14.26 11.97
C LEU A 14 -0.99 13.10 11.17
N VAL A 15 -0.30 12.25 11.13
CA VAL A 15 -0.35 11.16 10.38
C VAL A 15 -0.78 9.95 11.00
N GLY A 16 -0.88 9.78 12.12
CA GLY A 16 -1.12 8.56 12.78
C GLY A 16 -2.06 7.56 12.20
N CYS A 17 -3.27 7.85 11.93
CA CYS A 17 -4.23 6.85 11.50
C CYS A 17 -4.44 6.79 10.01
N ALA A 18 -3.59 7.41 9.26
CA ALA A 18 -3.77 7.44 7.82
C ALA A 18 -3.34 6.13 7.17
N ALA A 19 -3.88 5.82 6.02
CA ALA A 19 -3.42 4.69 5.24
C ALA A 19 -2.00 4.95 4.75
N THR A 20 -1.25 3.89 4.49
CA THR A 20 0.08 4.01 3.91
C THR A 20 -0.02 4.82 2.62
N GLU A 21 0.86 5.78 2.47
CA GLU A 21 0.83 6.64 1.31
C GLU A 21 1.44 5.96 0.10
N LEU A 22 0.90 6.28 -1.06
CA LEU A 22 1.39 5.74 -2.31
C LEU A 22 2.56 6.60 -2.79
N SER A 23 3.69 5.99 -3.06
CA SER A 23 4.85 6.72 -3.54
C SER A 23 4.61 7.22 -4.96
N ALA A 24 5.38 8.21 -5.38
CA ALA A 24 5.21 8.78 -6.72
C ALA A 24 5.41 7.71 -7.80
N GLN A 25 6.38 6.82 -7.61
CA GLN A 25 6.63 5.79 -8.58
C GLN A 25 5.51 4.76 -8.60
N ALA A 26 4.92 4.49 -7.47
CA ALA A 26 3.88 3.49 -7.37
C ALA A 26 2.55 3.97 -7.94
N GLN A 27 2.41 5.25 -8.20
CA GLN A 27 1.16 5.74 -8.78
C GLN A 27 0.91 5.15 -10.15
N ARG A 28 1.95 4.68 -10.83
CA ARG A 28 1.77 4.07 -12.14
C ARG A 28 1.53 2.57 -12.07
N VAL A 29 1.61 2.00 -10.89
CA VAL A 29 1.36 0.56 -10.73
C VAL A 29 -0.12 0.34 -10.62
N VAL A 30 -0.67 -0.56 -11.41
CA VAL A 30 -2.08 -0.90 -11.31
C VAL A 30 -2.24 -2.32 -10.80
N ILE A 31 -3.30 -2.54 -10.07
CA ILE A 31 -3.63 -3.87 -9.57
C ILE A 31 -4.74 -4.41 -10.45
N LEU A 32 -4.50 -5.55 -11.06
CA LEU A 32 -5.47 -6.17 -11.96
C LEU A 32 -5.85 -7.55 -11.43
N LYS A 33 -6.98 -8.06 -11.86
CA LYS A 33 -7.41 -9.39 -11.45
C LYS A 33 -6.64 -10.44 -12.24
N GLU A 34 -6.25 -10.13 -13.45
CA GLU A 34 -5.47 -11.05 -14.27
C GLU A 34 -4.66 -10.24 -15.26
N LEU A 35 -3.65 -10.86 -15.85
CA LEU A 35 -2.78 -10.14 -16.76
C LEU A 35 -3.53 -9.83 -18.07
N PRO A 36 -3.25 -8.67 -18.64
CA PRO A 36 -3.89 -8.29 -19.91
C PRO A 36 -3.34 -9.16 -21.03
N THR A 37 -4.23 -9.74 -21.82
CA THR A 37 -3.82 -10.70 -22.83
C THR A 37 -3.13 -10.06 -24.02
N GLN A 38 -3.34 -8.78 -24.27
CA GLN A 38 -2.72 -8.12 -25.40
C GLN A 38 -1.33 -7.59 -25.08
N TYR A 39 -0.88 -7.73 -23.85
CA TYR A 39 0.40 -7.18 -23.42
C TYR A 39 1.40 -8.31 -23.20
N GLN A 40 2.64 -7.97 -23.31
CA GLN A 40 3.72 -8.89 -22.95
C GLN A 40 4.14 -8.53 -21.54
N CYS A 41 4.03 -9.48 -20.64
CA CYS A 41 4.29 -9.24 -19.23
C CYS A 41 5.44 -10.12 -18.75
N ALA A 42 6.43 -9.49 -18.14
CA ALA A 42 7.57 -10.20 -17.56
C ALA A 42 7.41 -10.23 -16.05
N TYR A 43 7.50 -11.40 -15.47
CA TYR A 43 7.36 -11.58 -14.02
C TYR A 43 8.57 -11.02 -13.30
N LYS A 44 8.34 -10.24 -12.26
CA LYS A 44 9.41 -9.60 -11.51
C LYS A 44 9.56 -10.15 -10.10
N GLY A 45 8.55 -10.77 -9.56
CA GLY A 45 8.64 -11.35 -8.23
C GLY A 45 7.33 -11.34 -7.47
N GLU A 46 7.33 -12.07 -6.37
CA GLU A 46 6.18 -12.08 -5.49
C GLU A 46 6.39 -11.01 -4.41
N ILE A 47 5.36 -10.31 -4.08
CA ILE A 47 5.42 -9.20 -3.13
C ILE A 47 4.25 -9.26 -2.17
N ALA A 48 4.38 -8.54 -1.08
CA ALA A 48 3.29 -8.45 -0.11
C ALA A 48 3.16 -7.00 0.34
N GLY A 49 1.95 -6.58 0.57
CA GLY A 49 1.68 -5.26 1.11
C GLY A 49 0.74 -5.38 2.28
N ALA A 50 1.01 -4.67 3.34
CA ALA A 50 0.26 -4.81 4.58
C ALA A 50 0.00 -3.47 5.24
N GLN A 51 -1.05 -3.42 6.03
CA GLN A 51 -1.40 -2.23 6.79
C GLN A 51 -2.02 -2.68 8.10
N GLY A 52 -1.64 -2.01 9.18
CA GLY A 52 -2.23 -2.25 10.48
C GLY A 52 -1.52 -3.30 11.30
N ASN A 53 -1.80 -3.31 12.58
CA ASN A 53 -1.33 -4.33 13.49
C ASN A 53 -2.24 -4.29 14.70
N TRP A 54 -1.99 -5.13 15.69
CA TRP A 54 -2.91 -5.23 16.84
C TRP A 54 -3.03 -3.90 17.57
N LEU A 55 -2.06 -3.02 17.42
CA LEU A 55 -2.12 -1.76 18.11
C LEU A 55 -2.70 -0.66 17.23
N THR A 56 -2.19 -0.43 16.06
CA THR A 56 -2.66 0.65 15.22
C THR A 56 -3.96 0.33 14.51
N GLY A 57 -4.23 -0.93 14.26
CA GLY A 57 -5.48 -1.31 13.61
C GLY A 57 -6.69 -0.96 14.43
N TYR A 58 -6.49 -0.76 15.75
CA TYR A 58 -7.60 -0.40 16.58
C TYR A 58 -8.16 0.96 16.20
N TRP A 59 -7.34 1.88 15.74
CA TRP A 59 -7.78 3.21 15.39
C TRP A 59 -7.90 3.44 13.90
N THR A 60 -7.59 2.47 13.10
CA THR A 60 -7.60 2.64 11.65
C THR A 60 -8.89 2.03 11.11
N SER A 61 -9.62 2.76 10.31
CA SER A 61 -10.87 2.25 9.75
C SER A 61 -10.59 1.07 8.81
N ASN A 62 -11.57 0.20 8.61
CA ASN A 62 -11.42 -0.93 7.71
C ASN A 62 -11.08 -0.46 6.30
N LYS A 63 -11.66 0.65 5.87
CA LYS A 63 -11.37 1.20 4.56
C LYS A 63 -9.91 1.60 4.45
N ASN A 64 -9.37 2.26 5.47
CA ASN A 64 -7.98 2.68 5.45
C ASN A 64 -7.03 1.51 5.57
N LEU A 65 -7.42 0.46 6.29
CA LEU A 65 -6.59 -0.75 6.34
C LEU A 65 -6.49 -1.36 4.95
N ALA A 66 -7.59 -1.48 4.25
CA ALA A 66 -7.59 -2.07 2.92
C ALA A 66 -6.84 -1.19 1.93
N LEU A 67 -7.08 0.11 1.95
CA LEU A 67 -6.39 1.03 1.04
C LEU A 67 -4.90 1.08 1.34
N GLY A 68 -4.54 1.10 2.61
CA GLY A 68 -3.13 1.14 3.00
C GLY A 68 -2.38 -0.11 2.55
N ALA A 69 -3.01 -1.27 2.68
CA ALA A 69 -2.39 -2.51 2.24
C ALA A 69 -2.20 -2.53 0.73
N ARG A 70 -3.17 -1.99 -0.02
CA ARG A 70 -3.03 -1.91 -1.48
C ARG A 70 -1.95 -0.93 -1.88
N ASN A 71 -1.87 0.20 -1.20
CA ASN A 71 -0.83 1.19 -1.49
C ASN A 71 0.55 0.63 -1.15
N ASP A 72 0.65 -0.09 -0.05
CA ASP A 72 1.91 -0.72 0.33
C ASP A 72 2.32 -1.76 -0.72
N LEU A 73 1.37 -2.53 -1.22
CA LEU A 73 1.64 -3.52 -2.27
C LEU A 73 2.15 -2.82 -3.54
N ARG A 74 1.52 -1.73 -3.93
CA ARG A 74 1.96 -0.97 -5.10
C ARG A 74 3.34 -0.37 -4.90
N ASN A 75 3.62 0.09 -3.68
CA ASN A 75 4.95 0.62 -3.36
C ASN A 75 6.00 -0.48 -3.49
N GLU A 76 5.69 -1.70 -3.03
CA GLU A 76 6.63 -2.81 -3.16
C GLU A 76 6.84 -3.20 -4.62
N ALA A 77 5.78 -3.18 -5.42
CA ALA A 77 5.91 -3.46 -6.84
C ALA A 77 6.79 -2.43 -7.54
N ALA A 78 6.61 -1.16 -7.18
CA ALA A 78 7.40 -0.09 -7.77
C ALA A 78 8.89 -0.27 -7.51
N LYS A 79 9.25 -0.81 -6.35
CA LYS A 79 10.65 -1.04 -6.02
C LYS A 79 11.27 -2.07 -6.96
N LEU A 80 10.48 -2.95 -7.55
CA LEU A 80 10.96 -3.94 -8.49
C LEU A 80 10.86 -3.43 -9.93
N GLY A 81 10.43 -2.21 -10.13
CA GLY A 81 10.24 -1.67 -11.47
C GLY A 81 8.99 -2.19 -12.16
N ALA A 82 8.09 -2.81 -11.43
CA ALA A 82 6.88 -3.38 -12.01
C ALA A 82 5.83 -2.31 -12.23
N ASN A 83 4.91 -2.55 -13.16
CA ASN A 83 3.81 -1.65 -13.40
C ASN A 83 2.45 -2.35 -13.27
N VAL A 84 2.44 -3.64 -13.06
CA VAL A 84 1.20 -4.40 -12.89
C VAL A 84 1.37 -5.38 -11.74
N VAL A 85 0.35 -5.49 -10.91
CA VAL A 85 0.32 -6.48 -9.82
C VAL A 85 -0.97 -7.27 -9.95
N VAL A 86 -0.87 -8.58 -9.79
CA VAL A 86 -2.04 -9.44 -9.70
C VAL A 86 -2.05 -10.00 -8.28
N ILE A 87 -3.10 -9.72 -7.51
CA ILE A 87 -3.20 -10.21 -6.15
C ILE A 87 -3.60 -11.67 -6.19
N SER A 88 -2.82 -12.49 -5.51
CA SER A 88 -3.10 -13.92 -5.45
C SER A 88 -3.79 -14.31 -4.15
N GLU A 89 -3.61 -13.54 -3.10
CA GLU A 89 -4.16 -13.90 -1.81
C GLU A 89 -4.32 -12.67 -0.93
N THR A 90 -5.36 -12.63 -0.11
CA THR A 90 -5.55 -11.58 0.86
C THR A 90 -5.78 -12.21 2.22
N LEU A 91 -5.00 -11.77 3.19
CA LEU A 91 -5.10 -12.26 4.56
C LEU A 91 -5.59 -11.11 5.43
N SER A 92 -6.50 -11.41 6.33
CA SER A 92 -7.05 -10.39 7.21
C SER A 92 -7.07 -10.91 8.63
N GLY A 93 -6.67 -10.08 9.57
CA GLY A 93 -6.78 -10.39 10.98
C GLY A 93 -7.92 -9.63 11.59
N THR A 94 -8.70 -10.26 12.43
CA THR A 94 -9.82 -9.61 13.11
C THR A 94 -9.68 -9.80 14.61
N ASP A 95 -10.37 -8.96 15.35
CA ASP A 95 -10.41 -9.13 16.81
C ASP A 95 -11.68 -9.90 17.20
N ASP A 96 -11.93 -9.99 18.50
CA ASP A 96 -13.08 -10.75 19.00
C ASP A 96 -14.41 -10.18 18.54
N SER A 97 -14.46 -8.93 18.13
CA SER A 97 -15.70 -8.34 17.66
C SER A 97 -15.78 -8.41 16.13
N ASN A 98 -14.87 -9.13 15.50
CA ASN A 98 -14.82 -9.27 14.05
C ASN A 98 -14.46 -7.98 13.33
N GLU A 99 -13.81 -7.06 14.00
CA GLU A 99 -13.33 -5.87 13.33
C GLU A 99 -11.91 -6.10 12.81
N LEU A 100 -11.65 -5.58 11.63
CA LEU A 100 -10.34 -5.76 11.03
C LEU A 100 -9.26 -5.06 11.84
N LYS A 101 -8.15 -5.72 12.04
CA LYS A 101 -6.98 -5.14 12.68
C LYS A 101 -5.83 -5.01 11.71
N ASN A 102 -5.79 -5.81 10.68
CA ASN A 102 -4.74 -5.72 9.68
C ASN A 102 -5.21 -6.38 8.39
N VAL A 103 -4.58 -6.00 7.31
CA VAL A 103 -4.85 -6.59 6.01
C VAL A 103 -3.50 -6.77 5.32
N THR A 104 -3.28 -7.92 4.71
CA THR A 104 -2.08 -8.19 3.93
C THR A 104 -2.51 -8.76 2.58
N HIS A 105 -2.01 -8.17 1.51
CA HIS A 105 -2.21 -8.70 0.17
C HIS A 105 -0.92 -9.32 -0.29
N ILE A 106 -1.00 -10.50 -0.89
CA ILE A 106 0.14 -11.14 -1.52
C ILE A 106 -0.14 -11.13 -3.02
N GLY A 107 0.83 -10.74 -3.80
CA GLY A 107 0.63 -10.64 -5.23
C GLY A 107 1.88 -10.89 -6.02
N ARG A 108 1.72 -10.93 -7.31
CA ARG A 108 2.82 -11.11 -8.26
C ARG A 108 2.99 -9.82 -9.04
N ALA A 109 4.23 -9.39 -9.15
CA ALA A 109 4.56 -8.13 -9.83
C ALA A 109 5.11 -8.41 -11.21
N TYR A 110 4.69 -7.61 -12.18
CA TYR A 110 5.07 -7.79 -13.57
C TYR A 110 5.39 -6.44 -14.21
N VAL A 111 6.22 -6.49 -15.23
CA VAL A 111 6.36 -5.36 -16.13
C VAL A 111 5.64 -5.76 -17.41
N CYS A 112 4.58 -5.05 -17.73
CA CYS A 112 3.76 -5.34 -18.90
C CYS A 112 3.92 -4.23 -19.92
N ARG A 113 4.07 -4.60 -21.19
CA ARG A 113 4.20 -3.65 -22.28
C ARG A 113 3.33 -4.07 -23.43
N LYS A 114 2.91 -3.10 -24.20
CA LYS A 114 2.11 -3.41 -25.40
C LYS A 114 2.94 -4.06 -26.49
#